data_53adb4fdd7d07eecee0393b08497f196
#
_entry.id   53adb4fdd7d07eecee0393b08497f196
#
_cell.length_a   1.000
_cell.length_b   1.000
_cell.length_c   1.000
_cell.angle_alpha   90.00
_cell.angle_beta   90.00
_cell.angle_gamma   90.00
#
_symmetry.space_group_name_H-M   'P 1'
#
loop_
_entity.id
_entity.type
_entity.pdbx_description
1 polymer ?
#
loop_
_entity_poly.entity_id
_entity_poly.type
_entity_poly.pdbx_seq_one_letter_code
_entity_poly.pdbx_strand_id
1 'polypeptide(L)'
;MNDVVFKRSVRIERSAEAVFAWHEKPGALERLTPPWLKMEVTARSGGIRNGATLKLRSKIGPSWVNWEVEHRDYVEGVQFRDVQRSGPFARWEHLHRVEALAVDVEGMDAREEVVRDASVLTDEITYRMQGGAAGRLAGGWFARRELSRLFNYRHAVTQADNELMARLRSVRPLRILIAGGSGLVGRALVPFLRTQGHEVTRLVRRAAVAADEVSWSPGEGRIEPQTMRGVDVVINLCGEGVADTRWTDERKAVILRSRVDSTRTLVAAMAAVRVERLRPFVFVSASATGIYGNRGDDELDENEPAGAGFLANVCAAWEREAVTAEELGVRVVRLRTGVVLTPAGGALAKMLPAFRIGLGGRLGSGRAWMSWISIDDAVGAIYHAVLDRRCGGALNVVAPQAVTNAEFARTLGRVLRRPAWMTAPRFALKLGMGEMTDEALLSSARAVPAKLAEAGYAFREPTLEGALRHVLGY
;
A
#
# COMPACT_ATOMS: atom_id res chain seq x y z
N MET A 1 -10.99 -39.87 -8.14
CA MET A 1 -10.03 -38.77 -8.23
C MET A 1 -10.12 -37.98 -6.92
N ASN A 2 -9.03 -37.89 -6.14
CA ASN A 2 -9.11 -37.35 -4.78
C ASN A 2 -8.91 -35.82 -4.81
N ASP A 3 -9.73 -35.12 -4.05
CA ASP A 3 -9.59 -33.71 -3.75
C ASP A 3 -8.30 -33.47 -2.94
N VAL A 4 -7.71 -32.32 -3.08
CA VAL A 4 -6.56 -31.88 -2.29
C VAL A 4 -7.05 -30.84 -1.29
N VAL A 5 -6.63 -30.98 -0.04
CA VAL A 5 -6.94 -30.01 1.01
C VAL A 5 -5.67 -29.21 1.33
N PHE A 6 -5.79 -27.90 1.30
CA PHE A 6 -4.81 -26.95 1.82
C PHE A 6 -5.43 -26.25 3.03
N LYS A 7 -4.76 -26.30 4.17
CA LYS A 7 -5.22 -25.64 5.39
C LYS A 7 -4.13 -24.78 5.99
N ARG A 8 -4.51 -23.60 6.47
CA ARG A 8 -3.62 -22.69 7.17
C ARG A 8 -4.38 -21.90 8.21
N SER A 9 -3.72 -21.66 9.36
CA SER A 9 -4.31 -20.90 10.46
C SER A 9 -3.34 -19.82 10.94
N VAL A 10 -3.89 -18.74 11.51
CA VAL A 10 -3.15 -17.68 12.17
C VAL A 10 -3.89 -17.23 13.43
N ARG A 11 -3.13 -17.03 14.51
CA ARG A 11 -3.63 -16.41 15.73
C ARG A 11 -3.66 -14.89 15.57
N ILE A 12 -4.75 -14.27 16.02
CA ILE A 12 -4.95 -12.82 15.96
C ILE A 12 -5.36 -12.36 17.35
N GLU A 13 -4.68 -11.37 17.91
CA GLU A 13 -4.96 -10.78 19.21
C GLU A 13 -6.16 -9.82 19.13
N ARG A 14 -7.32 -10.41 18.82
CA ARG A 14 -8.61 -9.73 18.70
C ARG A 14 -9.74 -10.76 18.73
N SER A 15 -10.95 -10.35 19.17
CA SER A 15 -12.10 -11.25 19.25
C SER A 15 -12.50 -11.83 17.87
N ALA A 16 -13.09 -13.00 17.88
CA ALA A 16 -13.53 -13.68 16.66
C ALA A 16 -14.53 -12.84 15.86
N GLU A 17 -15.49 -12.22 16.54
CA GLU A 17 -16.51 -11.35 15.92
C GLU A 17 -15.86 -10.16 15.23
N ALA A 18 -14.85 -9.55 15.86
CA ALA A 18 -14.17 -8.38 15.31
C ALA A 18 -13.30 -8.74 14.09
N VAL A 19 -12.63 -9.91 14.11
CA VAL A 19 -11.87 -10.43 12.96
C VAL A 19 -12.82 -10.82 11.82
N PHE A 20 -13.95 -11.45 12.13
CA PHE A 20 -14.97 -11.76 11.13
C PHE A 20 -15.54 -10.49 10.49
N ALA A 21 -15.96 -9.51 11.30
CA ALA A 21 -16.50 -8.23 10.84
C ALA A 21 -15.49 -7.44 9.98
N TRP A 22 -14.17 -7.64 10.17
CA TRP A 22 -13.15 -7.04 9.31
C TRP A 22 -13.26 -7.57 7.87
N HIS A 23 -13.59 -8.86 7.68
CA HIS A 23 -13.75 -9.47 6.35
C HIS A 23 -15.02 -8.97 5.63
N GLU A 24 -16.03 -8.53 6.35
CA GLU A 24 -17.26 -7.94 5.77
C GLU A 24 -17.06 -6.51 5.25
N LYS A 25 -15.98 -5.82 5.69
CA LYS A 25 -15.76 -4.42 5.35
C LYS A 25 -15.46 -4.21 3.87
N PRO A 26 -15.94 -3.11 3.28
CA PRO A 26 -15.54 -2.70 1.94
C PRO A 26 -14.02 -2.59 1.86
N GLY A 27 -13.43 -3.19 0.82
CA GLY A 27 -11.97 -3.17 0.62
C GLY A 27 -11.22 -4.37 1.20
N ALA A 28 -11.85 -5.27 1.97
CA ALA A 28 -11.17 -6.43 2.55
C ALA A 28 -10.56 -7.33 1.46
N LEU A 29 -11.29 -7.63 0.39
CA LEU A 29 -10.77 -8.41 -0.74
C LEU A 29 -9.55 -7.74 -1.40
N GLU A 30 -9.65 -6.45 -1.67
CA GLU A 30 -8.58 -5.66 -2.27
C GLU A 30 -7.36 -5.60 -1.34
N ARG A 31 -7.58 -5.45 -0.04
CA ARG A 31 -6.52 -5.44 0.97
C ARG A 31 -5.82 -6.80 1.11
N LEU A 32 -6.55 -7.89 0.98
CA LEU A 32 -6.04 -9.26 1.00
C LEU A 32 -5.45 -9.73 -0.34
N THR A 33 -5.54 -8.91 -1.38
CA THR A 33 -4.95 -9.23 -2.68
C THR A 33 -3.46 -8.88 -2.67
N PRO A 34 -2.55 -9.87 -2.77
CA PRO A 34 -1.12 -9.61 -2.74
C PRO A 34 -0.67 -8.70 -3.88
N PRO A 35 0.33 -7.83 -3.68
CA PRO A 35 0.75 -6.86 -4.68
C PRO A 35 1.42 -7.47 -5.92
N TRP A 36 1.81 -8.75 -5.88
CA TRP A 36 2.32 -9.48 -7.06
C TRP A 36 1.21 -10.13 -7.89
N LEU A 37 -0.03 -10.18 -7.40
CA LEU A 37 -1.16 -10.77 -8.11
C LEU A 37 -1.90 -9.69 -8.91
N LYS A 38 -1.92 -9.85 -10.23
CA LYS A 38 -2.77 -9.02 -11.09
C LYS A 38 -4.17 -9.58 -11.08
N MET A 39 -5.06 -8.97 -10.31
CA MET A 39 -6.46 -9.35 -10.17
C MET A 39 -7.36 -8.14 -10.40
N GLU A 40 -8.47 -8.33 -11.07
CA GLU A 40 -9.49 -7.32 -11.30
C GLU A 40 -10.87 -7.89 -10.95
N VAL A 41 -11.58 -7.19 -10.10
CA VAL A 41 -12.99 -7.49 -9.81
C VAL A 41 -13.84 -6.90 -10.93
N THR A 42 -14.59 -7.73 -11.64
CA THR A 42 -15.43 -7.32 -12.77
C THR A 42 -16.89 -7.13 -12.39
N ALA A 43 -17.36 -7.86 -11.38
CA ALA A 43 -18.68 -7.67 -10.78
C ALA A 43 -18.71 -8.27 -9.36
N ARG A 44 -19.54 -7.71 -8.48
CA ARG A 44 -19.82 -8.26 -7.15
C ARG A 44 -21.21 -7.89 -6.68
N SER A 45 -21.80 -8.74 -5.84
CA SER A 45 -23.09 -8.49 -5.19
C SER A 45 -23.08 -9.06 -3.77
N GLY A 46 -23.85 -8.49 -2.85
CA GLY A 46 -24.23 -9.10 -1.57
C GLY A 46 -23.13 -9.29 -0.52
N GLY A 47 -21.94 -8.74 -0.68
CA GLY A 47 -20.83 -8.91 0.27
C GLY A 47 -20.35 -10.38 0.34
N ILE A 48 -20.28 -10.96 1.57
CA ILE A 48 -19.86 -12.35 1.81
C ILE A 48 -21.03 -13.26 2.27
N ARG A 49 -22.28 -12.78 2.22
CA ARG A 49 -23.48 -13.51 2.67
C ARG A 49 -23.91 -14.57 1.64
N ASN A 50 -24.70 -15.55 2.10
CA ASN A 50 -25.19 -16.63 1.25
C ASN A 50 -25.84 -16.10 -0.05
N GLY A 51 -25.45 -16.67 -1.19
CA GLY A 51 -25.93 -16.28 -2.51
C GLY A 51 -25.23 -15.07 -3.11
N ALA A 52 -24.39 -14.36 -2.36
CA ALA A 52 -23.56 -13.30 -2.90
C ALA A 52 -22.57 -13.85 -3.95
N THR A 53 -22.32 -13.06 -5.01
CA THR A 53 -21.45 -13.49 -6.11
C THR A 53 -20.30 -12.52 -6.31
N LEU A 54 -19.16 -13.08 -6.68
CA LEU A 54 -17.95 -12.34 -7.04
C LEU A 54 -17.45 -12.85 -8.39
N LYS A 55 -17.34 -11.94 -9.35
CA LYS A 55 -16.68 -12.20 -10.63
C LYS A 55 -15.36 -11.46 -10.67
N LEU A 56 -14.30 -12.18 -10.95
CA LEU A 56 -12.96 -11.60 -11.05
C LEU A 56 -12.20 -12.22 -12.22
N ARG A 57 -11.16 -11.54 -12.65
CA ARG A 57 -10.15 -12.12 -13.54
C ARG A 57 -8.77 -11.95 -12.90
N SER A 58 -7.96 -12.97 -13.00
CA SER A 58 -6.59 -12.94 -12.52
C SER A 58 -5.62 -13.38 -13.60
N LYS A 59 -4.40 -12.82 -13.56
CA LYS A 59 -3.35 -13.19 -14.50
C LYS A 59 -2.56 -14.37 -13.95
N ILE A 60 -2.64 -15.51 -14.65
CA ILE A 60 -1.86 -16.72 -14.35
C ILE A 60 -0.90 -16.95 -15.50
N GLY A 61 0.40 -16.73 -15.27
CA GLY A 61 1.39 -16.71 -16.35
C GLY A 61 1.08 -15.61 -17.38
N PRO A 62 1.05 -15.91 -18.70
CA PRO A 62 0.72 -14.93 -19.73
C PRO A 62 -0.78 -14.67 -19.88
N SER A 63 -1.64 -15.57 -19.37
CA SER A 63 -3.08 -15.58 -19.65
C SER A 63 -3.91 -14.95 -18.55
N TRP A 64 -5.03 -14.32 -18.93
CA TRP A 64 -6.07 -13.91 -18.01
C TRP A 64 -7.07 -15.06 -17.84
N VAL A 65 -7.38 -15.37 -16.59
CA VAL A 65 -8.32 -16.43 -16.21
C VAL A 65 -9.49 -15.81 -15.45
N ASN A 66 -10.69 -16.09 -15.91
CA ASN A 66 -11.91 -15.63 -15.26
C ASN A 66 -12.31 -16.59 -14.15
N TRP A 67 -12.80 -16.03 -13.06
CA TRP A 67 -13.37 -16.75 -11.92
C TRP A 67 -14.74 -16.19 -11.63
N GLU A 68 -15.66 -17.08 -11.29
CA GLU A 68 -16.93 -16.76 -10.69
C GLU A 68 -17.10 -17.61 -9.44
N VAL A 69 -17.27 -16.95 -8.30
CA VAL A 69 -17.50 -17.60 -7.01
C VAL A 69 -18.81 -17.16 -6.42
N GLU A 70 -19.43 -18.03 -5.67
CA GLU A 70 -20.61 -17.80 -4.85
C GLU A 70 -20.27 -18.03 -3.39
N HIS A 71 -20.74 -17.13 -2.53
CA HIS A 71 -20.62 -17.28 -1.09
C HIS A 71 -21.72 -18.18 -0.54
N ARG A 72 -21.34 -19.12 0.34
CA ARG A 72 -22.23 -20.08 1.00
C ARG A 72 -21.81 -20.30 2.44
N ASP A 73 -22.58 -21.04 3.19
CA ASP A 73 -22.32 -21.47 4.56
C ASP A 73 -21.96 -20.29 5.49
N TYR A 74 -22.55 -19.11 5.22
CA TYR A 74 -22.36 -17.93 6.05
C TYR A 74 -23.02 -18.15 7.41
N VAL A 75 -22.21 -18.03 8.44
CA VAL A 75 -22.63 -17.97 9.85
C VAL A 75 -21.96 -16.74 10.44
N GLU A 76 -22.77 -15.77 10.85
CA GLU A 76 -22.28 -14.47 11.35
C GLU A 76 -21.31 -14.65 12.52
N GLY A 77 -20.18 -13.96 12.48
CA GLY A 77 -19.12 -14.04 13.48
C GLY A 77 -18.28 -15.33 13.45
N VAL A 78 -18.63 -16.32 12.61
CA VAL A 78 -18.00 -17.65 12.65
C VAL A 78 -17.33 -18.03 11.34
N GLN A 79 -18.07 -18.04 10.23
CA GLN A 79 -17.55 -18.58 8.97
C GLN A 79 -18.30 -18.11 7.73
N PHE A 80 -17.64 -18.22 6.58
CA PHE A 80 -18.25 -18.20 5.24
C PHE A 80 -17.40 -19.04 4.28
N ARG A 81 -18.00 -19.46 3.15
CA ARG A 81 -17.35 -20.30 2.15
C ARG A 81 -17.47 -19.70 0.76
N ASP A 82 -16.37 -19.68 0.01
CA ASP A 82 -16.30 -19.36 -1.40
C ASP A 82 -16.36 -20.63 -2.23
N VAL A 83 -17.39 -20.77 -3.09
CA VAL A 83 -17.54 -21.92 -3.98
C VAL A 83 -17.39 -21.46 -5.42
N GLN A 84 -16.43 -22.00 -6.16
CA GLN A 84 -16.26 -21.72 -7.57
C GLN A 84 -17.44 -22.23 -8.39
N ARG A 85 -18.12 -21.34 -9.11
CA ARG A 85 -19.11 -21.67 -10.13
C ARG A 85 -18.47 -21.89 -11.50
N SER A 86 -17.51 -21.05 -11.85
CA SER A 86 -16.66 -21.22 -13.04
C SER A 86 -15.23 -20.73 -12.72
N GLY A 87 -14.22 -21.37 -13.33
CA GLY A 87 -12.82 -20.98 -13.05
C GLY A 87 -11.81 -22.03 -13.47
N PRO A 88 -10.54 -21.86 -13.05
CA PRO A 88 -9.43 -22.71 -13.51
C PRO A 88 -9.36 -24.10 -12.88
N PHE A 89 -10.13 -24.36 -11.83
CA PHE A 89 -10.14 -25.65 -11.14
C PHE A 89 -11.33 -26.51 -11.58
N ALA A 90 -11.22 -27.81 -11.49
CA ALA A 90 -12.38 -28.73 -11.65
C ALA A 90 -13.31 -28.65 -10.42
N ARG A 91 -12.77 -28.34 -9.25
CA ARG A 91 -13.48 -28.00 -8.03
C ARG A 91 -12.64 -27.02 -7.23
N TRP A 92 -13.30 -26.06 -6.59
CA TRP A 92 -12.69 -25.13 -5.65
C TRP A 92 -13.72 -24.71 -4.61
N GLU A 93 -13.37 -24.93 -3.36
CA GLU A 93 -14.14 -24.47 -2.19
C GLU A 93 -13.15 -23.92 -1.19
N HIS A 94 -13.42 -22.76 -0.65
CA HIS A 94 -12.57 -22.10 0.33
C HIS A 94 -13.41 -21.69 1.53
N LEU A 95 -13.20 -22.35 2.64
CA LEU A 95 -13.81 -22.03 3.93
C LEU A 95 -12.92 -21.08 4.71
N HIS A 96 -13.49 -19.96 5.10
CA HIS A 96 -12.96 -19.06 6.11
C HIS A 96 -13.68 -19.32 7.44
N ARG A 97 -12.94 -19.64 8.48
CA ARG A 97 -13.48 -19.85 9.82
C ARG A 97 -12.69 -19.06 10.84
N VAL A 98 -13.40 -18.39 11.75
CA VAL A 98 -12.82 -17.65 12.87
C VAL A 98 -13.36 -18.25 14.15
N GLU A 99 -12.45 -18.67 15.03
CA GLU A 99 -12.80 -19.31 16.31
C GLU A 99 -12.17 -18.54 17.45
N ALA A 100 -12.95 -18.27 18.50
CA ALA A 100 -12.41 -17.65 19.71
C ALA A 100 -11.43 -18.60 20.40
N LEU A 101 -10.30 -18.08 20.85
CA LEU A 101 -9.40 -18.83 21.72
C LEU A 101 -9.90 -18.69 23.16
N ALA A 102 -10.21 -19.82 23.80
CA ALA A 102 -10.40 -19.86 25.24
C ALA A 102 -9.09 -19.48 25.91
N VAL A 103 -9.10 -18.46 26.74
CA VAL A 103 -8.00 -18.14 27.64
C VAL A 103 -8.24 -18.95 28.91
N ASP A 104 -7.40 -19.95 29.17
CA ASP A 104 -7.38 -20.61 30.47
C ASP A 104 -6.88 -19.58 31.51
N VAL A 105 -7.83 -19.07 32.29
CA VAL A 105 -7.56 -18.13 33.39
C VAL A 105 -7.34 -18.94 34.67
N GLU A 106 -6.37 -19.84 34.71
CA GLU A 106 -5.89 -20.39 35.96
C GLU A 106 -4.89 -19.42 36.61
N GLY A 107 -5.34 -18.73 37.67
CA GLY A 107 -4.46 -18.02 38.61
C GLY A 107 -4.30 -16.52 38.47
N MET A 108 -5.14 -15.77 37.76
CA MET A 108 -5.12 -14.31 37.73
C MET A 108 -6.15 -13.69 38.64
N ASP A 109 -5.69 -12.70 39.46
CA ASP A 109 -6.53 -11.93 40.39
C ASP A 109 -7.60 -11.16 39.60
N ALA A 110 -8.86 -11.22 40.05
CA ALA A 110 -10.06 -10.68 39.38
C ALA A 110 -10.07 -9.15 39.17
N ARG A 111 -8.93 -8.45 39.34
CA ARG A 111 -8.76 -7.01 39.16
C ARG A 111 -7.96 -6.62 37.89
N GLU A 112 -7.44 -7.58 37.15
CA GLU A 112 -6.81 -7.37 35.84
C GLU A 112 -7.57 -8.15 34.76
N GLU A 113 -8.80 -7.75 34.51
CA GLU A 113 -9.61 -8.19 33.36
C GLU A 113 -9.08 -7.57 32.06
N VAL A 114 -7.83 -7.87 31.72
CA VAL A 114 -7.40 -7.82 30.33
C VAL A 114 -7.79 -9.17 29.73
N VAL A 115 -9.08 -9.33 29.44
CA VAL A 115 -9.54 -10.35 28.50
C VAL A 115 -8.80 -10.07 27.19
N ARG A 116 -7.70 -10.77 26.96
CA ARG A 116 -7.05 -10.76 25.65
C ARG A 116 -7.98 -11.53 24.73
N ASP A 117 -8.93 -10.80 24.13
CA ASP A 117 -9.75 -11.29 23.04
C ASP A 117 -8.80 -11.80 21.95
N ALA A 118 -8.56 -13.07 21.89
CA ALA A 118 -7.76 -13.69 20.86
C ALA A 118 -8.61 -14.68 20.07
N SER A 119 -8.31 -14.81 18.80
CA SER A 119 -9.00 -15.73 17.91
C SER A 119 -8.02 -16.45 16.97
N VAL A 120 -8.48 -17.50 16.33
CA VAL A 120 -7.78 -18.20 15.25
C VAL A 120 -8.60 -18.07 13.98
N LEU A 121 -8.01 -17.43 12.97
CA LEU A 121 -8.51 -17.49 11.61
C LEU A 121 -7.93 -18.72 10.92
N THR A 122 -8.80 -19.56 10.40
CA THR A 122 -8.44 -20.76 9.62
C THR A 122 -9.02 -20.63 8.21
N ASP A 123 -8.15 -20.76 7.23
CA ASP A 123 -8.49 -20.89 5.81
C ASP A 123 -8.29 -22.35 5.39
N GLU A 124 -9.36 -22.98 4.87
CA GLU A 124 -9.32 -24.35 4.37
C GLU A 124 -9.83 -24.38 2.93
N ILE A 125 -8.94 -24.79 2.01
CA ILE A 125 -9.23 -24.86 0.58
C ILE A 125 -9.26 -26.31 0.14
N THR A 126 -10.42 -26.75 -0.35
CA THR A 126 -10.58 -28.04 -1.02
C THR A 126 -10.62 -27.83 -2.52
N TYR A 127 -9.65 -28.39 -3.25
CA TYR A 127 -9.57 -28.18 -4.69
C TYR A 127 -9.22 -29.42 -5.49
N ARG A 128 -9.61 -29.42 -6.77
CA ARG A 128 -9.27 -30.43 -7.75
C ARG A 128 -8.75 -29.75 -9.03
N MET A 129 -7.57 -30.20 -9.50
CA MET A 129 -7.01 -29.69 -10.74
C MET A 129 -7.81 -30.19 -11.95
N GLN A 130 -7.90 -29.38 -13.00
CA GLN A 130 -8.36 -29.85 -14.32
C GLN A 130 -7.35 -30.83 -14.91
N GLY A 131 -7.78 -31.76 -15.79
CA GLY A 131 -6.91 -32.75 -16.40
C GLY A 131 -6.57 -33.96 -15.52
N GLY A 132 -7.26 -34.16 -14.40
CA GLY A 132 -7.16 -35.37 -13.56
C GLY A 132 -5.79 -35.61 -12.97
N ALA A 133 -5.25 -36.82 -13.11
CA ALA A 133 -3.93 -37.22 -12.58
C ALA A 133 -2.79 -36.45 -13.23
N ALA A 134 -2.84 -36.23 -14.54
CA ALA A 134 -1.82 -35.46 -15.28
C ALA A 134 -1.79 -33.99 -14.83
N GLY A 135 -2.96 -33.35 -14.68
CA GLY A 135 -3.04 -31.99 -14.17
C GLY A 135 -2.51 -31.86 -12.74
N ARG A 136 -2.72 -32.86 -11.89
CA ARG A 136 -2.19 -32.90 -10.52
C ARG A 136 -0.65 -33.05 -10.50
N LEU A 137 -0.08 -33.93 -11.33
CA LEU A 137 1.37 -34.10 -11.41
C LEU A 137 2.06 -32.82 -11.94
N ALA A 138 1.50 -32.20 -12.96
CA ALA A 138 2.07 -31.01 -13.58
C ALA A 138 1.85 -29.72 -12.76
N GLY A 139 0.68 -29.58 -12.11
CA GLY A 139 0.25 -28.33 -11.47
C GLY A 139 0.14 -28.37 -9.95
N GLY A 140 0.08 -29.54 -9.34
CA GLY A 140 -0.23 -29.68 -7.91
C GLY A 140 0.81 -29.04 -6.99
N TRP A 141 2.11 -29.22 -7.28
CA TRP A 141 3.18 -28.57 -6.52
C TRP A 141 3.14 -27.05 -6.69
N PHE A 142 2.94 -26.58 -7.91
CA PHE A 142 2.82 -25.15 -8.19
C PHE A 142 1.63 -24.51 -7.47
N ALA A 143 0.44 -25.13 -7.55
CA ALA A 143 -0.75 -24.66 -6.86
C ALA A 143 -0.53 -24.57 -5.35
N ARG A 144 0.03 -25.60 -4.72
CA ARG A 144 0.33 -25.61 -3.29
C ARG A 144 1.33 -24.52 -2.88
N ARG A 145 2.36 -24.30 -3.69
CA ARG A 145 3.34 -23.23 -3.46
C ARG A 145 2.68 -21.85 -3.54
N GLU A 146 1.88 -21.60 -4.59
CA GLU A 146 1.22 -20.29 -4.76
C GLU A 146 0.16 -20.07 -3.66
N LEU A 147 -0.57 -21.09 -3.22
CA LEU A 147 -1.46 -21.01 -2.07
C LEU A 147 -0.69 -20.67 -0.79
N SER A 148 0.44 -21.32 -0.54
CA SER A 148 1.26 -21.01 0.64
C SER A 148 1.73 -19.56 0.62
N ARG A 149 2.17 -19.04 -0.51
CA ARG A 149 2.56 -17.63 -0.67
C ARG A 149 1.39 -16.67 -0.43
N LEU A 150 0.27 -16.97 -1.05
CA LEU A 150 -0.96 -16.18 -0.93
C LEU A 150 -1.41 -16.07 0.53
N PHE A 151 -1.48 -17.19 1.25
CA PHE A 151 -1.97 -17.22 2.62
C PHE A 151 -0.96 -16.73 3.65
N ASN A 152 0.35 -16.83 3.38
CA ASN A 152 1.35 -16.13 4.19
C ASN A 152 1.10 -14.62 4.18
N TYR A 153 0.89 -14.03 3.00
CA TYR A 153 0.60 -12.62 2.87
C TYR A 153 -0.74 -12.24 3.52
N ARG A 154 -1.83 -12.96 3.17
CA ARG A 154 -3.17 -12.68 3.68
C ARG A 154 -3.21 -12.70 5.21
N HIS A 155 -2.64 -13.73 5.83
CA HIS A 155 -2.60 -13.86 7.27
C HIS A 155 -1.78 -12.76 7.94
N ALA A 156 -0.59 -12.44 7.40
CA ALA A 156 0.23 -11.34 7.92
C ALA A 156 -0.51 -9.99 7.86
N VAL A 157 -1.22 -9.72 6.75
CA VAL A 157 -2.01 -8.50 6.59
C VAL A 157 -3.20 -8.48 7.54
N THR A 158 -3.97 -9.57 7.62
CA THR A 158 -5.15 -9.66 8.51
C THR A 158 -4.73 -9.48 9.97
N GLN A 159 -3.67 -10.15 10.40
CA GLN A 159 -3.14 -10.02 11.75
C GLN A 159 -2.73 -8.57 12.04
N ALA A 160 -1.86 -8.00 11.23
CA ALA A 160 -1.33 -6.66 11.47
C ALA A 160 -2.42 -5.57 11.42
N ASP A 161 -3.39 -5.66 10.50
CA ASP A 161 -4.48 -4.69 10.40
C ASP A 161 -5.43 -4.80 11.60
N ASN A 162 -5.73 -6.01 12.08
CA ASN A 162 -6.56 -6.23 13.27
C ASN A 162 -5.88 -5.81 14.56
N GLU A 163 -4.58 -6.08 14.73
CA GLU A 163 -3.79 -5.60 15.87
C GLU A 163 -3.74 -4.07 15.91
N LEU A 164 -3.57 -3.42 14.76
CA LEU A 164 -3.62 -1.96 14.67
C LEU A 164 -4.98 -1.43 15.11
N MET A 165 -6.08 -2.02 14.64
CA MET A 165 -7.44 -1.64 15.07
C MET A 165 -7.65 -1.85 16.57
N ALA A 166 -7.09 -2.91 17.16
CA ALA A 166 -7.16 -3.14 18.59
C ALA A 166 -6.48 -2.02 19.40
N ARG A 167 -5.32 -1.55 18.91
CA ARG A 167 -4.61 -0.40 19.53
C ARG A 167 -5.35 0.92 19.39
N LEU A 168 -6.15 1.07 18.32
CA LEU A 168 -6.84 2.32 17.95
C LEU A 168 -8.35 2.26 18.23
N ARG A 169 -8.80 1.46 19.19
CA ARG A 169 -10.24 1.26 19.54
C ARG A 169 -11.03 2.56 19.78
N SER A 170 -10.36 3.62 20.20
CA SER A 170 -11.01 4.93 20.49
C SER A 170 -11.13 5.84 19.27
N VAL A 171 -10.62 5.46 18.10
CA VAL A 171 -10.69 6.30 16.90
C VAL A 171 -12.08 6.18 16.28
N ARG A 172 -12.81 7.31 16.25
CA ARG A 172 -14.09 7.37 15.53
C ARG A 172 -13.89 7.20 14.02
N PRO A 173 -14.89 6.72 13.28
CA PRO A 173 -14.88 6.77 11.84
C PRO A 173 -14.59 8.18 11.32
N LEU A 174 -13.63 8.30 10.40
CA LEU A 174 -13.25 9.56 9.76
C LEU A 174 -13.81 9.61 8.34
N ARG A 175 -14.18 10.81 7.88
CA ARG A 175 -14.52 11.09 6.49
C ARG A 175 -13.28 11.60 5.77
N ILE A 176 -12.72 10.79 4.89
CA ILE A 176 -11.43 11.01 4.25
C ILE A 176 -11.62 11.26 2.75
N LEU A 177 -11.14 12.39 2.27
CA LEU A 177 -11.10 12.73 0.85
C LEU A 177 -9.71 12.47 0.29
N ILE A 178 -9.60 11.64 -0.75
CA ILE A 178 -8.32 11.24 -1.35
C ILE A 178 -8.23 11.68 -2.81
N ALA A 179 -7.24 12.51 -3.12
CA ALA A 179 -6.78 12.75 -4.47
C ALA A 179 -5.61 11.80 -4.80
N GLY A 180 -5.60 11.20 -6.00
CA GLY A 180 -4.59 10.21 -6.38
C GLY A 180 -4.87 8.78 -5.86
N GLY A 181 -6.11 8.48 -5.47
CA GLY A 181 -6.53 7.15 -4.99
C GLY A 181 -6.33 5.99 -5.98
N SER A 182 -6.19 6.28 -7.29
CA SER A 182 -5.87 5.28 -8.33
C SER A 182 -4.37 5.08 -8.55
N GLY A 183 -3.50 5.87 -7.91
CA GLY A 183 -2.05 5.75 -7.97
C GLY A 183 -1.53 4.54 -7.19
N LEU A 184 -0.20 4.34 -7.20
CA LEU A 184 0.45 3.20 -6.56
C LEU A 184 0.13 3.09 -5.07
N VAL A 185 0.38 4.16 -4.32
CA VAL A 185 0.10 4.22 -2.87
C VAL A 185 -1.41 4.29 -2.62
N GLY A 186 -2.16 5.07 -3.41
CA GLY A 186 -3.60 5.24 -3.26
C GLY A 186 -4.39 3.93 -3.35
N ARG A 187 -4.01 3.04 -4.29
CA ARG A 187 -4.65 1.71 -4.42
C ARG A 187 -4.45 0.79 -3.21
N ALA A 188 -3.39 0.98 -2.46
CA ALA A 188 -3.17 0.25 -1.21
C ALA A 188 -3.83 0.97 -0.02
N LEU A 189 -3.79 2.30 0.01
CA LEU A 189 -4.30 3.11 1.10
C LEU A 189 -5.85 3.10 1.18
N VAL A 190 -6.55 3.21 0.04
CA VAL A 190 -8.02 3.26 0.04
C VAL A 190 -8.65 2.02 0.67
N PRO A 191 -8.34 0.77 0.25
CA PRO A 191 -8.90 -0.42 0.89
C PRO A 191 -8.46 -0.56 2.35
N PHE A 192 -7.21 -0.20 2.69
CA PHE A 192 -6.76 -0.19 4.08
C PHE A 192 -7.61 0.73 4.96
N LEU A 193 -7.82 2.00 4.57
CA LEU A 193 -8.63 2.95 5.35
C LEU A 193 -10.08 2.47 5.53
N ARG A 194 -10.65 1.85 4.50
CA ARG A 194 -12.01 1.28 4.57
C ARG A 194 -12.08 0.10 5.54
N THR A 195 -11.08 -0.78 5.55
CA THR A 195 -11.02 -1.88 6.51
C THR A 195 -10.76 -1.40 7.94
N GLN A 196 -10.14 -0.22 8.11
CA GLN A 196 -10.07 0.45 9.42
C GLN A 196 -11.40 1.11 9.84
N GLY A 197 -12.44 1.12 8.98
CA GLY A 197 -13.78 1.62 9.28
C GLY A 197 -14.00 3.08 8.92
N HIS A 198 -13.16 3.66 8.07
CA HIS A 198 -13.31 5.04 7.61
C HIS A 198 -14.13 5.14 6.33
N GLU A 199 -14.83 6.26 6.16
CA GLU A 199 -15.50 6.63 4.93
C GLU A 199 -14.51 7.31 3.99
N VAL A 200 -14.30 6.72 2.80
CA VAL A 200 -13.30 7.21 1.84
C VAL A 200 -13.98 7.63 0.55
N THR A 201 -13.87 8.93 0.22
CA THR A 201 -14.26 9.52 -1.05
C THR A 201 -13.01 9.76 -1.91
N ARG A 202 -13.07 9.38 -3.18
CA ARG A 202 -11.97 9.51 -4.14
C ARG A 202 -12.22 10.64 -5.13
N LEU A 203 -11.26 11.55 -5.28
CA LEU A 203 -11.26 12.53 -6.35
C LEU A 203 -10.74 11.90 -7.65
N VAL A 204 -11.52 12.01 -8.71
CA VAL A 204 -11.22 11.45 -10.04
C VAL A 204 -11.25 12.53 -11.11
N ARG A 205 -10.29 12.48 -12.06
CA ARG A 205 -10.19 13.47 -13.18
C ARG A 205 -11.16 13.17 -14.35
N ARG A 206 -11.86 12.06 -14.30
CA ARG A 206 -12.95 11.67 -15.21
C ARG A 206 -14.30 11.88 -14.55
N ALA A 207 -15.36 11.67 -15.30
CA ALA A 207 -16.70 11.60 -14.73
C ALA A 207 -16.76 10.53 -13.62
N ALA A 208 -17.34 10.87 -12.47
CA ALA A 208 -17.58 9.93 -11.38
C ALA A 208 -18.59 8.87 -11.82
N VAL A 209 -18.27 7.60 -11.57
CA VAL A 209 -19.13 6.45 -11.90
C VAL A 209 -19.51 5.62 -10.68
N ALA A 210 -18.80 5.78 -9.56
CA ALA A 210 -19.08 5.10 -8.31
C ALA A 210 -19.54 6.10 -7.25
N ALA A 211 -20.33 5.64 -6.28
CA ALA A 211 -20.88 6.49 -5.22
C ALA A 211 -19.80 7.14 -4.32
N ASP A 212 -18.61 6.53 -4.27
CA ASP A 212 -17.46 7.03 -3.53
C ASP A 212 -16.52 7.89 -4.37
N GLU A 213 -16.95 8.33 -5.56
CA GLU A 213 -16.15 9.16 -6.45
C GLU A 213 -16.73 10.56 -6.60
N VAL A 214 -15.87 11.55 -6.70
CA VAL A 214 -16.21 12.94 -7.03
C VAL A 214 -15.27 13.41 -8.14
N SER A 215 -15.84 14.00 -9.19
CA SER A 215 -15.11 14.56 -10.32
C SER A 215 -14.43 15.86 -9.92
N TRP A 216 -13.19 16.08 -10.40
CA TRP A 216 -12.48 17.33 -10.25
C TRP A 216 -11.51 17.59 -11.40
N SER A 217 -11.12 18.86 -11.61
CA SER A 217 -10.14 19.26 -12.61
C SER A 217 -9.08 20.17 -11.97
N PRO A 218 -7.98 19.58 -11.43
CA PRO A 218 -6.96 20.36 -10.73
C PRO A 218 -6.22 21.35 -11.63
N GLY A 219 -6.02 21.03 -12.92
CA GLY A 219 -5.39 21.96 -13.87
C GLY A 219 -6.21 23.20 -14.18
N GLU A 220 -7.51 23.17 -13.89
CA GLU A 220 -8.44 24.29 -14.04
C GLU A 220 -8.88 24.87 -12.69
N GLY A 221 -8.29 24.39 -11.58
CA GLY A 221 -8.64 24.82 -10.24
C GLY A 221 -10.08 24.47 -9.82
N ARG A 222 -10.70 23.45 -10.45
CA ARG A 222 -12.13 23.13 -10.24
C ARG A 222 -12.34 21.91 -9.37
N ILE A 223 -13.06 22.12 -8.29
CA ILE A 223 -13.66 21.11 -7.42
C ILE A 223 -14.92 21.71 -6.81
N GLU A 224 -16.00 20.91 -6.69
CA GLU A 224 -17.23 21.34 -6.06
C GLU A 224 -16.99 21.70 -4.58
N PRO A 225 -17.26 22.96 -4.13
CA PRO A 225 -16.95 23.39 -2.75
C PRO A 225 -17.62 22.53 -1.69
N GLN A 226 -18.83 22.01 -1.95
CA GLN A 226 -19.52 21.12 -1.03
C GLN A 226 -18.77 19.81 -0.75
N THR A 227 -17.86 19.40 -1.61
CA THR A 227 -17.05 18.18 -1.44
C THR A 227 -16.21 18.23 -0.16
N MET A 228 -15.80 19.43 0.28
CA MET A 228 -15.00 19.63 1.49
C MET A 228 -15.83 19.68 2.78
N ARG A 229 -17.17 19.80 2.68
CA ARG A 229 -18.02 19.95 3.87
C ARG A 229 -18.05 18.70 4.74
N GLY A 230 -17.57 18.82 5.98
CA GLY A 230 -17.54 17.75 6.96
C GLY A 230 -16.55 16.63 6.61
N VAL A 231 -15.60 16.88 5.71
CA VAL A 231 -14.42 16.04 5.54
C VAL A 231 -13.50 16.27 6.75
N ASP A 232 -13.06 15.18 7.37
CA ASP A 232 -12.14 15.24 8.51
C ASP A 232 -10.68 15.36 8.03
N VAL A 233 -10.34 14.64 6.95
CA VAL A 233 -8.97 14.50 6.45
C VAL A 233 -8.95 14.62 4.93
N VAL A 234 -8.04 15.41 4.40
CA VAL A 234 -7.71 15.46 2.97
C VAL A 234 -6.34 14.83 2.74
N ILE A 235 -6.24 13.87 1.81
CA ILE A 235 -4.98 13.23 1.43
C ILE A 235 -4.73 13.48 -0.05
N ASN A 236 -3.64 14.18 -0.38
CA ASN A 236 -3.20 14.44 -1.75
C ASN A 236 -2.00 13.57 -2.11
N LEU A 237 -2.22 12.54 -2.92
CA LEU A 237 -1.18 11.67 -3.49
C LEU A 237 -1.00 11.90 -4.99
N CYS A 238 -1.49 13.03 -5.53
CA CYS A 238 -1.39 13.35 -6.95
C CYS A 238 0.05 13.66 -7.35
N GLY A 239 0.42 13.22 -8.52
CA GLY A 239 1.70 13.52 -9.14
C GLY A 239 1.94 12.62 -10.35
N GLU A 240 2.32 13.20 -11.48
CA GLU A 240 2.76 12.44 -12.64
C GLU A 240 4.04 11.68 -12.33
N GLY A 241 4.16 10.46 -12.88
CA GLY A 241 5.32 9.60 -12.67
C GLY A 241 6.60 10.26 -13.18
N VAL A 242 7.62 10.35 -12.33
CA VAL A 242 8.91 11.00 -12.70
C VAL A 242 9.77 10.12 -13.61
N ALA A 243 9.58 8.80 -13.58
CA ALA A 243 10.43 7.83 -14.28
C ALA A 243 9.71 7.08 -15.42
N ASP A 244 8.60 7.61 -15.93
CA ASP A 244 7.81 6.94 -16.97
C ASP A 244 8.35 7.20 -18.38
N THR A 245 8.90 8.39 -18.61
CA THR A 245 9.50 8.79 -19.88
C THR A 245 10.75 9.64 -19.62
N ARG A 246 11.60 9.79 -20.64
CA ARG A 246 12.76 10.70 -20.59
C ARG A 246 12.31 12.13 -20.31
N TRP A 247 13.09 12.89 -19.55
CA TRP A 247 12.77 14.29 -19.25
C TRP A 247 13.08 15.21 -20.44
N THR A 248 12.04 15.92 -20.86
CA THR A 248 12.10 17.13 -21.69
C THR A 248 11.62 18.28 -20.84
N ASP A 249 11.74 19.52 -21.32
CA ASP A 249 11.23 20.69 -20.58
C ASP A 249 9.72 20.63 -20.41
N GLU A 250 8.98 20.14 -21.41
CA GLU A 250 7.52 19.91 -21.34
C GLU A 250 7.20 18.84 -20.27
N ARG A 251 7.97 17.74 -20.24
CA ARG A 251 7.75 16.70 -19.23
C ARG A 251 8.05 17.19 -17.84
N LYS A 252 9.11 17.95 -17.64
CA LYS A 252 9.44 18.60 -16.36
C LYS A 252 8.33 19.56 -15.93
N ALA A 253 7.78 20.36 -16.82
CA ALA A 253 6.65 21.23 -16.54
C ALA A 253 5.39 20.47 -16.14
N VAL A 254 5.08 19.32 -16.78
CA VAL A 254 3.97 18.45 -16.40
C VAL A 254 4.19 17.84 -15.03
N ILE A 255 5.41 17.37 -14.72
CA ILE A 255 5.77 16.83 -13.40
C ILE A 255 5.54 17.87 -12.29
N LEU A 256 5.96 19.10 -12.50
CA LEU A 256 5.78 20.20 -11.55
C LEU A 256 4.31 20.57 -11.40
N ARG A 257 3.63 20.90 -12.52
CA ARG A 257 2.23 21.36 -12.51
C ARG A 257 1.29 20.33 -11.89
N SER A 258 1.43 19.04 -12.21
CA SER A 258 0.56 17.99 -11.66
C SER A 258 0.52 17.96 -10.12
N ARG A 259 1.58 18.42 -9.47
CA ARG A 259 1.73 18.50 -8.01
C ARG A 259 1.23 19.81 -7.44
N VAL A 260 1.70 20.90 -8.00
CA VAL A 260 1.37 22.26 -7.57
C VAL A 260 -0.12 22.54 -7.76
N ASP A 261 -0.67 22.27 -8.96
CA ASP A 261 -2.07 22.58 -9.28
C ASP A 261 -3.03 21.74 -8.45
N SER A 262 -2.73 20.43 -8.25
CA SER A 262 -3.57 19.57 -7.40
C SER A 262 -3.59 20.04 -5.95
N THR A 263 -2.45 20.47 -5.42
CA THR A 263 -2.33 20.95 -4.05
C THR A 263 -3.04 22.29 -3.88
N ARG A 264 -2.79 23.23 -4.77
CA ARG A 264 -3.44 24.56 -4.79
C ARG A 264 -4.96 24.45 -4.86
N THR A 265 -5.48 23.59 -5.73
CA THR A 265 -6.92 23.39 -5.89
C THR A 265 -7.55 22.86 -4.59
N LEU A 266 -6.89 21.92 -3.90
CA LEU A 266 -7.39 21.39 -2.63
C LEU A 266 -7.33 22.44 -1.52
N VAL A 267 -6.26 23.22 -1.42
CA VAL A 267 -6.14 24.30 -0.43
C VAL A 267 -7.21 25.38 -0.68
N ALA A 268 -7.41 25.79 -1.93
CA ALA A 268 -8.46 26.75 -2.29
C ALA A 268 -9.86 26.23 -1.93
N ALA A 269 -10.13 24.94 -2.15
CA ALA A 269 -11.39 24.33 -1.77
C ALA A 269 -11.59 24.28 -0.23
N MET A 270 -10.53 24.02 0.54
CA MET A 270 -10.58 24.11 2.01
C MET A 270 -10.85 25.55 2.47
N ALA A 271 -10.21 26.55 1.83
CA ALA A 271 -10.43 27.96 2.14
C ALA A 271 -11.86 28.42 1.83
N ALA A 272 -12.50 27.84 0.82
CA ALA A 272 -13.91 28.15 0.49
C ALA A 272 -14.93 27.68 1.54
N VAL A 273 -14.55 26.80 2.47
CA VAL A 273 -15.40 26.41 3.61
C VAL A 273 -15.43 27.53 4.64
N ARG A 274 -16.52 28.32 4.65
CA ARG A 274 -16.65 29.53 5.50
C ARG A 274 -16.75 29.20 6.99
N VAL A 275 -17.27 28.03 7.35
CA VAL A 275 -17.45 27.58 8.74
C VAL A 275 -16.23 26.76 9.14
N GLU A 276 -15.35 27.33 9.94
CA GLU A 276 -14.07 26.75 10.33
C GLU A 276 -14.20 25.33 10.90
N ARG A 277 -15.16 25.07 11.79
CA ARG A 277 -15.42 23.75 12.38
C ARG A 277 -15.82 22.66 11.37
N LEU A 278 -16.14 23.04 10.11
CA LEU A 278 -16.47 22.11 9.02
C LEU A 278 -15.29 21.89 8.07
N ARG A 279 -14.15 22.55 8.29
CA ARG A 279 -12.91 22.32 7.55
C ARG A 279 -12.26 21.01 8.01
N PRO A 280 -11.48 20.38 7.13
CA PRO A 280 -10.62 19.26 7.53
C PRO A 280 -9.66 19.69 8.64
N PHE A 281 -9.41 18.81 9.61
CA PHE A 281 -8.42 19.09 10.66
C PHE A 281 -7.00 18.66 10.26
N VAL A 282 -6.85 17.83 9.21
CA VAL A 282 -5.57 17.37 8.67
C VAL A 282 -5.57 17.42 7.15
N PHE A 283 -4.50 17.99 6.61
CA PHE A 283 -4.14 17.89 5.21
C PHE A 283 -2.83 17.12 5.05
N VAL A 284 -2.87 15.95 4.46
CA VAL A 284 -1.71 15.12 4.16
C VAL A 284 -1.35 15.32 2.69
N SER A 285 -0.23 15.94 2.41
CA SER A 285 0.27 16.17 1.05
C SER A 285 1.50 15.31 0.77
N ALA A 286 1.49 14.59 -0.33
CA ALA A 286 2.69 13.89 -0.77
C ALA A 286 3.84 14.87 -1.05
N SER A 287 5.03 14.37 -0.82
CA SER A 287 6.34 14.92 -1.20
C SER A 287 7.27 13.74 -1.46
N ALA A 288 8.56 13.92 -1.56
CA ALA A 288 9.51 12.83 -1.74
C ALA A 288 10.86 13.15 -1.11
N THR A 289 11.64 12.10 -0.78
CA THR A 289 13.05 12.26 -0.35
C THR A 289 13.92 12.93 -1.41
N GLY A 290 13.44 13.05 -2.65
CA GLY A 290 14.06 13.87 -3.69
C GLY A 290 14.23 15.35 -3.35
N ILE A 291 13.51 15.86 -2.33
CA ILE A 291 13.69 17.21 -1.79
C ILE A 291 15.11 17.45 -1.30
N TYR A 292 15.78 16.43 -0.80
CA TYR A 292 17.14 16.55 -0.28
C TYR A 292 18.21 16.62 -1.37
N GLY A 293 17.88 16.27 -2.65
CA GLY A 293 18.86 16.18 -3.71
C GLY A 293 19.93 15.11 -3.44
N ASN A 294 21.13 15.35 -3.97
CA ASN A 294 22.28 14.45 -3.74
C ASN A 294 23.11 14.96 -2.55
N ARG A 295 23.09 14.24 -1.44
CA ARG A 295 23.74 14.59 -0.15
C ARG A 295 24.85 13.60 0.26
N GLY A 296 25.30 12.76 -0.69
CA GLY A 296 26.39 11.80 -0.41
C GLY A 296 26.01 10.84 0.69
N ASP A 297 26.79 10.80 1.77
CA ASP A 297 26.63 9.89 2.92
C ASP A 297 25.91 10.54 4.12
N ASP A 298 25.53 11.84 4.01
CA ASP A 298 24.85 12.57 5.08
C ASP A 298 23.56 11.88 5.49
N GLU A 299 23.33 11.76 6.79
CA GLU A 299 22.05 11.32 7.34
C GLU A 299 21.08 12.49 7.40
N LEU A 300 19.86 12.29 6.86
CA LEU A 300 18.92 13.36 6.57
C LEU A 300 17.61 13.14 7.35
N ASP A 301 17.42 13.92 8.41
CA ASP A 301 16.15 13.98 9.11
C ASP A 301 15.20 15.02 8.49
N GLU A 302 14.05 15.22 9.10
CA GLU A 302 13.01 16.13 8.60
C GLU A 302 13.35 17.61 8.73
N ASN A 303 14.40 17.96 9.49
CA ASN A 303 14.85 19.34 9.69
C ASN A 303 15.84 19.79 8.61
N GLU A 304 16.41 18.83 7.88
CA GLU A 304 17.35 19.13 6.80
C GLU A 304 16.72 19.97 5.69
N PRO A 305 17.44 21.00 5.23
CA PRO A 305 16.96 21.89 4.17
C PRO A 305 16.83 21.17 2.83
N ALA A 306 16.05 21.77 1.93
CA ALA A 306 15.99 21.34 0.54
C ALA A 306 17.38 21.43 -0.12
N GLY A 307 17.73 20.39 -0.88
CA GLY A 307 18.95 20.35 -1.68
C GLY A 307 18.79 21.05 -3.03
N ALA A 308 19.65 20.68 -3.97
CA ALA A 308 19.66 21.21 -5.33
C ALA A 308 19.20 20.19 -6.36
N GLY A 309 18.77 20.65 -7.53
CA GLY A 309 18.34 19.85 -8.66
C GLY A 309 16.86 20.01 -8.99
N PHE A 310 16.46 19.43 -10.11
CA PHE A 310 15.07 19.54 -10.59
C PHE A 310 14.07 18.93 -9.60
N LEU A 311 14.35 17.71 -9.11
CA LEU A 311 13.43 17.04 -8.17
C LEU A 311 13.34 17.77 -6.83
N ALA A 312 14.45 18.32 -6.32
CA ALA A 312 14.44 19.13 -5.11
C ALA A 312 13.57 20.38 -5.28
N ASN A 313 13.70 21.08 -6.41
CA ASN A 313 12.89 22.25 -6.72
C ASN A 313 11.40 21.90 -6.86
N VAL A 314 11.07 20.78 -7.50
CA VAL A 314 9.68 20.29 -7.60
C VAL A 314 9.10 20.01 -6.22
N CYS A 315 9.81 19.29 -5.35
CA CYS A 315 9.35 18.99 -4.00
C CYS A 315 9.20 20.26 -3.15
N ALA A 316 10.14 21.19 -3.24
CA ALA A 316 10.08 22.47 -2.52
C ALA A 316 8.88 23.32 -2.95
N ALA A 317 8.58 23.38 -4.26
CA ALA A 317 7.39 24.06 -4.76
C ALA A 317 6.10 23.37 -4.29
N TRP A 318 6.07 22.04 -4.31
CA TRP A 318 4.95 21.24 -3.83
C TRP A 318 4.67 21.45 -2.34
N GLU A 319 5.70 21.37 -1.50
CA GLU A 319 5.58 21.60 -0.06
C GLU A 319 5.13 23.03 0.27
N ARG A 320 5.59 24.06 -0.46
CA ARG A 320 5.14 25.46 -0.29
C ARG A 320 3.63 25.61 -0.50
N GLU A 321 3.08 25.01 -1.55
CA GLU A 321 1.62 25.05 -1.77
C GLU A 321 0.86 24.36 -0.64
N ALA A 322 1.38 23.26 -0.10
CA ALA A 322 0.72 22.55 0.97
C ALA A 322 0.70 23.35 2.29
N VAL A 323 1.80 24.05 2.60
CA VAL A 323 1.94 24.83 3.84
C VAL A 323 0.91 25.96 3.93
N THR A 324 0.43 26.51 2.82
CA THR A 324 -0.60 27.56 2.84
C THR A 324 -1.91 27.12 3.50
N ALA A 325 -2.17 25.82 3.64
CA ALA A 325 -3.32 25.32 4.40
C ALA A 325 -3.18 25.55 5.91
N GLU A 326 -1.98 25.78 6.44
CA GLU A 326 -1.76 26.07 7.87
C GLU A 326 -2.41 27.40 8.27
N GLU A 327 -2.47 28.37 7.35
CA GLU A 327 -3.16 29.65 7.54
C GLU A 327 -4.68 29.50 7.77
N LEU A 328 -5.23 28.34 7.38
CA LEU A 328 -6.64 27.98 7.58
C LEU A 328 -6.89 27.27 8.91
N GLY A 329 -5.87 27.09 9.76
CA GLY A 329 -5.92 26.30 10.97
C GLY A 329 -5.89 24.78 10.74
N VAL A 330 -5.54 24.33 9.53
CA VAL A 330 -5.42 22.91 9.16
C VAL A 330 -4.02 22.40 9.47
N ARG A 331 -3.89 21.27 10.16
CA ARG A 331 -2.59 20.64 10.38
C ARG A 331 -2.10 20.03 9.07
N VAL A 332 -0.94 20.45 8.60
CA VAL A 332 -0.33 19.96 7.36
C VAL A 332 0.73 18.90 7.64
N VAL A 333 0.69 17.78 6.91
CA VAL A 333 1.72 16.75 6.90
C VAL A 333 2.27 16.63 5.48
N ARG A 334 3.57 16.81 5.31
CA ARG A 334 4.28 16.72 4.02
C ARG A 334 5.07 15.43 3.98
N LEU A 335 4.59 14.43 3.24
CA LEU A 335 5.15 13.09 3.21
C LEU A 335 6.39 13.01 2.30
N ARG A 336 7.59 13.18 2.83
CA ARG A 336 8.86 12.96 2.13
C ARG A 336 9.10 11.47 1.95
N THR A 337 8.41 10.89 0.98
CA THR A 337 8.37 9.44 0.79
C THR A 337 9.60 8.96 0.02
N GLY A 338 10.24 7.89 0.53
CA GLY A 338 11.30 7.17 -0.15
C GLY A 338 10.79 6.28 -1.28
N VAL A 339 11.64 5.39 -1.77
CA VAL A 339 11.27 4.42 -2.81
C VAL A 339 10.29 3.40 -2.23
N VAL A 340 9.04 3.46 -2.64
CA VAL A 340 8.00 2.52 -2.19
C VAL A 340 8.21 1.16 -2.85
N LEU A 341 8.46 0.14 -2.04
CA LEU A 341 8.69 -1.23 -2.50
C LEU A 341 7.38 -1.98 -2.68
N THR A 342 7.04 -2.25 -3.94
CA THR A 342 5.91 -3.10 -4.34
C THR A 342 6.10 -3.59 -5.77
N PRO A 343 5.80 -4.85 -6.09
CA PRO A 343 5.83 -5.36 -7.47
C PRO A 343 4.66 -4.87 -8.33
N ALA A 344 3.65 -4.21 -7.73
CA ALA A 344 2.50 -3.67 -8.46
C ALA A 344 2.84 -2.44 -9.31
N GLY A 345 4.00 -1.79 -9.06
CA GLY A 345 4.43 -0.60 -9.81
C GLY A 345 5.72 0.01 -9.25
N GLY A 346 6.05 1.23 -9.71
CA GLY A 346 7.21 1.97 -9.23
C GLY A 346 8.57 1.34 -9.60
N ALA A 347 9.59 1.67 -8.81
CA ALA A 347 10.97 1.28 -9.10
C ALA A 347 11.17 -0.25 -9.03
N LEU A 348 10.64 -0.92 -7.99
CA LEU A 348 10.79 -2.37 -7.85
C LEU A 348 10.20 -3.13 -9.02
N ALA A 349 9.00 -2.77 -9.48
CA ALA A 349 8.36 -3.41 -10.63
C ALA A 349 9.18 -3.28 -11.92
N LYS A 350 9.87 -2.14 -12.11
CA LYS A 350 10.75 -1.89 -13.27
C LYS A 350 12.04 -2.71 -13.19
N MET A 351 12.57 -2.96 -11.99
CA MET A 351 13.79 -3.77 -11.79
C MET A 351 13.55 -5.28 -11.88
N LEU A 352 12.40 -5.76 -11.41
CA LEU A 352 12.10 -7.19 -11.29
C LEU A 352 12.34 -8.03 -12.56
N PRO A 353 11.99 -7.60 -13.78
CA PRO A 353 12.25 -8.41 -14.98
C PRO A 353 13.71 -8.79 -15.16
N ALA A 354 14.64 -7.84 -15.03
CA ALA A 354 16.08 -8.09 -15.15
C ALA A 354 16.59 -9.01 -14.04
N PHE A 355 16.17 -8.78 -12.79
CA PHE A 355 16.57 -9.62 -11.65
C PHE A 355 16.05 -11.05 -11.76
N ARG A 356 14.81 -11.25 -12.23
CA ARG A 356 14.21 -12.60 -12.38
C ARG A 356 14.96 -13.49 -13.38
N ILE A 357 15.56 -12.89 -14.40
CA ILE A 357 16.37 -13.64 -15.41
C ILE A 357 17.87 -13.65 -15.06
N GLY A 358 18.26 -13.14 -13.88
CA GLY A 358 19.65 -13.14 -13.42
C GLY A 358 20.54 -12.04 -14.01
N LEU A 359 19.97 -11.08 -14.71
CA LEU A 359 20.66 -9.90 -15.27
C LEU A 359 20.55 -8.66 -14.39
N GLY A 360 20.10 -8.82 -13.15
CA GLY A 360 20.03 -7.73 -12.18
C GLY A 360 21.41 -7.37 -11.62
N GLY A 361 21.51 -6.15 -11.06
CA GLY A 361 22.73 -5.72 -10.42
C GLY A 361 22.71 -4.24 -10.01
N ARG A 362 23.89 -3.74 -9.66
CA ARG A 362 24.07 -2.37 -9.17
C ARG A 362 24.04 -1.33 -10.28
N LEU A 363 23.62 -0.12 -9.93
CA LEU A 363 23.65 1.05 -10.81
C LEU A 363 24.91 1.89 -10.52
N GLY A 364 25.67 2.20 -11.54
CA GLY A 364 26.90 2.98 -11.45
C GLY A 364 27.89 2.35 -10.45
N SER A 365 28.39 3.14 -9.49
CA SER A 365 29.29 2.67 -8.44
C SER A 365 28.59 1.78 -7.40
N GLY A 366 27.26 1.85 -7.31
CA GLY A 366 26.48 1.17 -6.28
C GLY A 366 26.54 1.83 -4.90
N ARG A 367 27.23 2.97 -4.75
CA ARG A 367 27.41 3.65 -3.46
C ARG A 367 26.26 4.57 -3.06
N ALA A 368 25.42 4.99 -4.01
CA ALA A 368 24.29 5.88 -3.75
C ALA A 368 23.35 5.24 -2.71
N TRP A 369 23.00 5.99 -1.68
CA TRP A 369 22.01 5.59 -0.68
C TRP A 369 20.61 5.66 -1.25
N MET A 370 19.82 4.67 -0.91
CA MET A 370 18.42 4.54 -1.27
C MET A 370 17.58 4.49 0.02
N SER A 371 16.81 5.53 0.25
CA SER A 371 15.76 5.50 1.27
C SER A 371 14.54 4.81 0.69
N TRP A 372 14.08 3.78 1.32
CA TRP A 372 13.00 2.91 0.85
C TRP A 372 11.96 2.69 1.95
N ILE A 373 10.78 2.22 1.57
CA ILE A 373 9.73 1.78 2.49
C ILE A 373 8.88 0.68 1.84
N SER A 374 8.36 -0.29 2.59
CA SER A 374 7.37 -1.23 2.08
C SER A 374 6.05 -0.52 1.79
N ILE A 375 5.25 -1.04 0.86
CA ILE A 375 3.93 -0.46 0.57
C ILE A 375 3.02 -0.48 1.81
N ASP A 376 3.10 -1.53 2.64
CA ASP A 376 2.28 -1.67 3.83
C ASP A 376 2.72 -0.70 4.95
N ASP A 377 4.03 -0.48 5.12
CA ASP A 377 4.53 0.55 6.02
C ASP A 377 4.25 1.97 5.52
N ALA A 378 4.31 2.20 4.21
CA ALA A 378 3.94 3.51 3.66
C ALA A 378 2.48 3.85 3.98
N VAL A 379 1.56 2.89 3.79
CA VAL A 379 0.14 3.03 4.13
C VAL A 379 -0.05 3.22 5.64
N GLY A 380 0.64 2.42 6.45
CA GLY A 380 0.60 2.49 7.91
C GLY A 380 1.12 3.84 8.44
N ALA A 381 2.25 4.32 7.91
CA ALA A 381 2.85 5.61 8.29
C ALA A 381 1.95 6.81 7.91
N ILE A 382 1.31 6.77 6.73
CA ILE A 382 0.33 7.79 6.34
C ILE A 382 -0.84 7.81 7.32
N TYR A 383 -1.38 6.66 7.69
CA TYR A 383 -2.47 6.57 8.64
C TYR A 383 -2.05 7.01 10.04
N HIS A 384 -0.89 6.61 10.51
CA HIS A 384 -0.31 7.05 11.77
C HIS A 384 -0.18 8.59 11.79
N ALA A 385 0.31 9.20 10.71
CA ALA A 385 0.44 10.64 10.58
C ALA A 385 -0.92 11.39 10.57
N VAL A 386 -1.99 10.76 10.09
CA VAL A 386 -3.35 11.29 10.21
C VAL A 386 -3.75 11.38 11.69
N LEU A 387 -3.47 10.36 12.48
CA LEU A 387 -3.95 10.24 13.85
C LEU A 387 -3.05 10.96 14.87
N ASP A 388 -1.74 10.91 14.70
CA ASP A 388 -0.78 11.47 15.65
C ASP A 388 -0.38 12.91 15.31
N ARG A 389 -0.65 13.83 16.22
CA ARG A 389 -0.33 15.26 16.04
C ARG A 389 1.16 15.56 15.98
N ARG A 390 2.01 14.69 16.54
CA ARG A 390 3.48 14.81 16.51
C ARG A 390 4.03 14.69 15.09
N CYS A 391 3.31 14.06 14.18
CA CYS A 391 3.67 13.92 12.77
C CYS A 391 3.37 15.17 11.91
N GLY A 392 3.15 16.35 12.50
CA GLY A 392 2.93 17.59 11.74
C GLY A 392 4.18 18.08 10.99
N GLY A 393 3.99 18.87 9.92
CA GLY A 393 5.07 19.42 9.10
C GLY A 393 5.69 18.40 8.13
N ALA A 394 7.01 18.49 7.90
CA ALA A 394 7.74 17.50 7.09
C ALA A 394 7.79 16.17 7.84
N LEU A 395 7.65 15.05 7.11
CA LEU A 395 7.69 13.69 7.64
C LEU A 395 8.39 12.76 6.66
N ASN A 396 9.50 12.16 7.06
CA ASN A 396 10.20 11.16 6.27
C ASN A 396 9.47 9.82 6.34
N VAL A 397 8.82 9.44 5.24
CA VAL A 397 8.12 8.16 5.10
C VAL A 397 9.09 7.16 4.46
N VAL A 398 10.01 6.68 5.28
CA VAL A 398 11.10 5.76 4.92
C VAL A 398 11.25 4.70 6.00
N ALA A 399 11.80 3.53 5.64
CA ALA A 399 12.18 2.51 6.61
C ALA A 399 13.39 2.97 7.46
N PRO A 400 13.59 2.41 8.68
CA PRO A 400 14.66 2.82 9.58
C PRO A 400 16.07 2.68 9.00
N GLN A 401 16.26 1.75 8.07
CA GLN A 401 17.55 1.45 7.45
C GLN A 401 17.55 1.83 5.97
N ALA A 402 18.11 3.00 5.65
CA ALA A 402 18.52 3.26 4.28
C ALA A 402 19.64 2.29 3.89
N VAL A 403 19.71 1.91 2.64
CA VAL A 403 20.72 0.97 2.11
C VAL A 403 21.43 1.55 0.90
N THR A 404 22.64 1.08 0.61
CA THR A 404 23.29 1.42 -0.65
C THR A 404 22.63 0.68 -1.81
N ASN A 405 22.72 1.23 -3.01
CA ASN A 405 22.21 0.57 -4.22
C ASN A 405 22.83 -0.83 -4.44
N ALA A 406 24.13 -1.00 -4.11
CA ALA A 406 24.79 -2.30 -4.18
C ALA A 406 24.21 -3.30 -3.17
N GLU A 407 23.87 -2.86 -1.97
CA GLU A 407 23.24 -3.70 -0.95
C GLU A 407 21.81 -4.07 -1.36
N PHE A 408 21.05 -3.09 -1.86
CA PHE A 408 19.72 -3.34 -2.41
C PHE A 408 19.77 -4.42 -3.51
N ALA A 409 20.67 -4.29 -4.48
CA ALA A 409 20.79 -5.25 -5.57
C ALA A 409 21.15 -6.65 -5.07
N ARG A 410 22.09 -6.76 -4.14
CA ARG A 410 22.49 -8.07 -3.55
C ARG A 410 21.32 -8.70 -2.78
N THR A 411 20.59 -7.92 -1.99
CA THR A 411 19.47 -8.41 -1.18
C THR A 411 18.30 -8.85 -2.08
N LEU A 412 17.97 -8.06 -3.11
CA LEU A 412 16.94 -8.44 -4.08
C LEU A 412 17.32 -9.73 -4.83
N GLY A 413 18.57 -9.87 -5.26
CA GLY A 413 19.07 -11.10 -5.89
C GLY A 413 18.96 -12.30 -4.95
N ARG A 414 19.32 -12.17 -3.67
CA ARG A 414 19.20 -13.21 -2.65
C ARG A 414 17.74 -13.64 -2.45
N VAL A 415 16.82 -12.71 -2.29
CA VAL A 415 15.38 -12.98 -2.11
C VAL A 415 14.82 -13.71 -3.33
N LEU A 416 15.19 -13.30 -4.54
CA LEU A 416 14.75 -13.94 -5.79
C LEU A 416 15.48 -15.25 -6.09
N ARG A 417 16.54 -15.58 -5.33
CA ARG A 417 17.46 -16.69 -5.61
C ARG A 417 18.04 -16.60 -7.02
N ARG A 418 18.49 -15.42 -7.39
CA ARG A 418 19.11 -15.10 -8.68
C ARG A 418 20.42 -14.32 -8.48
N PRO A 419 21.40 -14.51 -9.34
CA PRO A 419 22.60 -13.69 -9.32
C PRO A 419 22.27 -12.22 -9.54
N ALA A 420 23.01 -11.31 -8.89
CA ALA A 420 22.85 -9.86 -8.97
C ALA A 420 24.22 -9.17 -9.09
N TRP A 421 25.07 -9.70 -9.94
CA TRP A 421 26.47 -9.28 -10.11
C TRP A 421 26.70 -8.29 -11.27
N MET A 422 25.69 -8.10 -12.11
CA MET A 422 25.78 -7.14 -13.22
C MET A 422 25.97 -5.71 -12.71
N THR A 423 26.58 -4.88 -13.53
CA THR A 423 26.69 -3.44 -13.27
C THR A 423 26.13 -2.67 -14.45
N ALA A 424 25.14 -1.82 -14.22
CA ALA A 424 24.69 -0.88 -15.24
C ALA A 424 25.56 0.40 -15.13
N PRO A 425 26.53 0.62 -16.04
CA PRO A 425 27.44 1.74 -15.92
C PRO A 425 26.72 3.06 -16.16
N ARG A 426 27.15 4.14 -15.46
CA ARG A 426 26.53 5.46 -15.52
C ARG A 426 26.35 5.99 -16.94
N PHE A 427 27.33 5.78 -17.83
CA PHE A 427 27.25 6.26 -19.21
C PHE A 427 26.09 5.61 -19.99
N ALA A 428 25.86 4.30 -19.79
CA ALA A 428 24.76 3.58 -20.43
C ALA A 428 23.39 4.02 -19.89
N LEU A 429 23.30 4.23 -18.57
CA LEU A 429 22.09 4.79 -17.94
C LEU A 429 21.80 6.20 -18.47
N LYS A 430 22.84 7.04 -18.59
CA LYS A 430 22.72 8.42 -19.09
C LYS A 430 22.30 8.48 -20.55
N LEU A 431 22.79 7.56 -21.37
CA LEU A 431 22.38 7.43 -22.77
C LEU A 431 20.88 7.09 -22.88
N GLY A 432 20.38 6.19 -22.05
CA GLY A 432 18.96 5.78 -22.04
C GLY A 432 18.02 6.79 -21.39
N MET A 433 18.41 7.36 -20.23
CA MET A 433 17.52 8.10 -19.35
C MET A 433 17.86 9.59 -19.21
N GLY A 434 19.00 10.04 -19.76
CA GLY A 434 19.43 11.44 -19.73
C GLY A 434 19.66 11.95 -18.30
N GLU A 435 19.19 13.16 -18.01
CA GLU A 435 19.32 13.86 -16.72
C GLU A 435 18.72 13.08 -15.55
N MET A 436 17.62 12.33 -15.77
CA MET A 436 16.99 11.52 -14.77
C MET A 436 17.95 10.49 -14.13
N THR A 437 19.01 10.07 -14.83
CA THR A 437 20.04 9.19 -14.32
C THR A 437 20.71 9.75 -13.07
N ASP A 438 21.12 11.00 -13.15
CA ASP A 438 21.87 11.66 -12.07
C ASP A 438 20.95 12.08 -10.93
N GLU A 439 19.73 12.53 -11.24
CA GLU A 439 18.79 13.11 -10.26
C GLU A 439 17.93 12.06 -9.54
N ALA A 440 17.55 10.97 -10.23
CA ALA A 440 16.63 9.99 -9.65
C ALA A 440 17.26 8.62 -9.38
N LEU A 441 18.23 8.17 -10.21
CA LEU A 441 18.78 6.83 -10.07
C LEU A 441 20.09 6.77 -9.30
N LEU A 442 20.96 7.77 -9.46
CA LEU A 442 22.29 7.83 -8.86
C LEU A 442 22.40 8.91 -7.77
N SER A 443 21.34 9.65 -7.52
CA SER A 443 21.26 10.58 -6.38
C SER A 443 21.30 9.81 -5.07
N SER A 444 22.08 10.30 -4.13
CA SER A 444 22.28 9.71 -2.81
C SER A 444 21.52 10.49 -1.76
N ALA A 445 20.53 9.88 -1.13
CA ALA A 445 19.78 10.45 -0.03
C ALA A 445 19.57 9.39 1.07
N ARG A 446 20.25 9.57 2.20
CA ARG A 446 20.16 8.69 3.37
C ARG A 446 19.15 9.27 4.37
N ALA A 447 17.89 9.32 3.99
CA ALA A 447 16.84 9.83 4.87
C ALA A 447 16.52 8.84 5.99
N VAL A 448 16.28 9.40 7.19
CA VAL A 448 15.88 8.66 8.39
C VAL A 448 14.51 9.13 8.87
N PRO A 449 13.67 8.22 9.42
CA PRO A 449 12.31 8.53 9.84
C PRO A 449 12.28 9.03 11.29
N ALA A 450 12.97 10.14 11.61
CA ALA A 450 13.14 10.61 12.99
C ALA A 450 11.79 10.89 13.66
N LYS A 451 10.90 11.63 13.03
CA LYS A 451 9.57 11.93 13.58
C LYS A 451 8.66 10.72 13.71
N LEU A 452 8.70 9.77 12.78
CA LEU A 452 7.93 8.53 12.92
C LEU A 452 8.41 7.70 14.11
N ALA A 453 9.74 7.66 14.35
CA ALA A 453 10.32 6.97 15.49
C ALA A 453 9.92 7.67 16.82
N GLU A 454 10.03 9.00 16.90
CA GLU A 454 9.59 9.80 18.05
C GLU A 454 8.08 9.65 18.33
N ALA A 455 7.27 9.54 17.28
CA ALA A 455 5.83 9.30 17.37
C ALA A 455 5.50 7.85 17.75
N GLY A 456 6.48 6.96 17.85
CA GLY A 456 6.28 5.57 18.22
C GLY A 456 5.66 4.70 17.12
N TYR A 457 5.88 5.06 15.84
CA TYR A 457 5.44 4.21 14.74
C TYR A 457 6.21 2.89 14.73
N ALA A 458 5.49 1.78 14.79
CA ALA A 458 6.07 0.44 14.70
C ALA A 458 6.07 -0.05 13.25
N PHE A 459 7.25 -0.11 12.63
CA PHE A 459 7.41 -0.63 11.28
C PHE A 459 7.11 -2.14 11.25
N ARG A 460 6.31 -2.58 10.27
CA ARG A 460 6.02 -4.00 10.01
C ARG A 460 7.26 -4.70 9.44
N GLU A 461 7.93 -4.01 8.52
CA GLU A 461 9.07 -4.50 7.77
C GLU A 461 10.28 -3.55 7.93
N PRO A 462 10.96 -3.55 9.09
CA PRO A 462 12.05 -2.62 9.34
C PRO A 462 13.33 -2.94 8.55
N THR A 463 13.45 -4.16 7.99
CA THR A 463 14.62 -4.61 7.22
C THR A 463 14.29 -4.77 5.74
N LEU A 464 15.25 -4.45 4.86
CA LEU A 464 15.07 -4.57 3.42
C LEU A 464 14.72 -6.01 2.98
N GLU A 465 15.36 -7.01 3.59
CA GLU A 465 15.11 -8.41 3.23
C GLU A 465 13.69 -8.83 3.63
N GLY A 466 13.23 -8.48 4.84
CA GLY A 466 11.85 -8.72 5.29
C GLY A 466 10.84 -8.08 4.34
N ALA A 467 11.01 -6.79 4.04
CA ALA A 467 10.14 -6.06 3.13
C ALA A 467 10.06 -6.69 1.73
N LEU A 468 11.22 -7.05 1.15
CA LEU A 468 11.25 -7.70 -0.15
C LEU A 468 10.59 -9.09 -0.12
N ARG A 469 10.82 -9.89 0.94
CA ARG A 469 10.16 -11.19 1.11
C ARG A 469 8.65 -11.03 1.20
N HIS A 470 8.18 -10.11 2.04
CA HIS A 470 6.76 -9.84 2.21
C HIS A 470 6.09 -9.42 0.89
N VAL A 471 6.59 -8.37 0.24
CA VAL A 471 5.95 -7.83 -0.98
C VAL A 471 6.11 -8.73 -2.22
N LEU A 472 7.05 -9.68 -2.22
CA LEU A 472 7.26 -10.64 -3.30
C LEU A 472 6.74 -12.04 -2.98
N GLY A 473 6.32 -12.30 -1.74
CA GLY A 473 5.78 -13.57 -1.27
C GLY A 473 6.82 -14.70 -1.18
N TYR A 474 8.02 -14.45 -0.63
CA TYR A 474 9.12 -15.42 -0.48
C TYR A 474 9.36 -15.82 0.98
#